data_5f0fdec91566a9ffed5537c2a2af7f7f
#
_entry.id   5f0fdec91566a9ffed5537c2a2af7f7f
#
_cell.length_a   1.000
_cell.length_b   1.000
_cell.length_c   1.000
_cell.angle_alpha   90.00
_cell.angle_beta   90.00
_cell.angle_gamma   90.00
#
_symmetry.space_group_name_H-M   'P 1'
#
loop_
_entity.id
_entity.type
_entity.pdbx_description
1 polymer ?
#
loop_
_entity_poly.entity_id
_entity_poly.type
_entity_poly.pdbx_seq_one_letter_code
_entity_poly.pdbx_strand_id
1 'polypeptide(L)'
;MNVRTEARRPPNLRDERKLQTRQALLEAALELGRQGGSLASISLREVAREAGVVPTAFYRHFRDMDELGLALVDDVCLRLRQIIREARASARNAPDAAIQSSVRGFVAYVLANERAFEFLTRERFGASRPVRQAVAREIRYFSGELASDLRVAPPFSAMPGDDVEMVADLVVHTVLNLTADLLELGEGQPVREHEITARAIKQLRLIFLGAAQWRPERGAVPPPAAPGAPSGRP
;
A
#
# COMPACT_ATOMS: atom_id res chain seq x y z
N MET A 1 7.04 -34.69 -30.44
CA MET A 1 6.19 -33.49 -30.29
C MET A 1 7.08 -32.39 -29.72
N ASN A 2 7.63 -31.54 -30.63
CA ASN A 2 8.65 -30.53 -30.28
C ASN A 2 7.97 -29.29 -29.67
N VAL A 3 8.16 -29.08 -28.38
CA VAL A 3 7.84 -27.80 -27.71
C VAL A 3 8.99 -26.84 -28.05
N ARG A 4 8.76 -25.94 -29.02
CA ARG A 4 9.66 -24.84 -29.28
C ARG A 4 9.61 -23.89 -28.08
N THR A 5 10.70 -23.88 -27.32
CA THR A 5 11.00 -22.84 -26.32
C THR A 5 11.19 -21.53 -27.09
N GLU A 6 10.18 -20.64 -27.06
CA GLU A 6 10.33 -19.28 -27.56
C GLU A 6 11.38 -18.55 -26.70
N ALA A 7 12.59 -18.46 -27.22
CA ALA A 7 13.65 -17.65 -26.66
C ALA A 7 13.19 -16.19 -26.65
N ARG A 8 12.98 -15.61 -25.46
CA ARG A 8 12.70 -14.19 -25.28
C ARG A 8 13.80 -13.37 -25.97
N ARG A 9 13.41 -12.67 -27.02
CA ARG A 9 14.31 -11.78 -27.77
C ARG A 9 14.96 -10.79 -26.79
N PRO A 10 16.29 -10.56 -26.82
CA PRO A 10 16.92 -9.58 -25.94
C PRO A 10 16.27 -8.21 -26.17
N PRO A 11 16.07 -7.41 -25.09
CA PRO A 11 15.48 -6.10 -25.22
C PRO A 11 16.30 -5.23 -26.17
N ASN A 12 15.63 -4.48 -27.03
CA ASN A 12 16.27 -3.58 -27.98
C ASN A 12 16.87 -2.41 -27.18
N LEU A 13 18.10 -1.97 -27.50
CA LEU A 13 18.78 -0.81 -26.89
C LEU A 13 17.89 0.44 -26.78
N ARG A 14 16.93 0.59 -27.69
CA ARG A 14 15.96 1.68 -27.67
C ARG A 14 14.94 1.51 -26.53
N ASP A 15 14.52 0.29 -26.27
CA ASP A 15 13.56 -0.01 -25.22
C ASP A 15 14.22 0.10 -23.84
N GLU A 16 15.48 -0.30 -23.72
CA GLU A 16 16.29 -0.10 -22.50
C GLU A 16 16.45 1.39 -22.16
N ARG A 17 16.82 2.22 -23.14
CA ARG A 17 16.91 3.68 -22.96
C ARG A 17 15.57 4.30 -22.58
N LYS A 18 14.48 3.79 -23.15
CA LYS A 18 13.13 4.25 -22.80
C LYS A 18 12.80 3.93 -21.35
N LEU A 19 13.10 2.72 -20.88
CA LEU A 19 12.91 2.31 -19.48
C LEU A 19 13.80 3.13 -18.52
N GLN A 20 15.08 3.32 -18.86
CA GLN A 20 16.01 4.15 -18.08
C GLN A 20 15.51 5.59 -17.92
N THR A 21 15.05 6.22 -19.01
CA THR A 21 14.52 7.59 -18.96
C THR A 21 13.25 7.66 -18.11
N ARG A 22 12.35 6.66 -18.22
CA ARG A 22 11.15 6.60 -17.41
C ARG A 22 11.50 6.47 -15.92
N GLN A 23 12.45 5.62 -15.58
CA GLN A 23 12.91 5.43 -14.21
C GLN A 23 13.56 6.71 -13.65
N ALA A 24 14.41 7.37 -14.43
CA ALA A 24 15.02 8.64 -14.02
C ALA A 24 13.98 9.74 -13.72
N LEU A 25 12.89 9.80 -14.48
CA LEU A 25 11.78 10.74 -14.21
C LEU A 25 11.05 10.42 -12.91
N LEU A 26 10.83 9.13 -12.60
CA LEU A 26 10.21 8.71 -11.34
C LEU A 26 11.11 9.03 -10.14
N GLU A 27 12.41 8.74 -10.24
CA GLU A 27 13.39 9.04 -9.19
C GLU A 27 13.54 10.55 -8.95
N ALA A 28 13.58 11.34 -10.01
CA ALA A 28 13.61 12.78 -9.93
C ALA A 28 12.39 13.37 -9.20
N ALA A 29 11.21 12.83 -9.47
CA ALA A 29 9.99 13.28 -8.79
C ALA A 29 10.00 12.92 -7.30
N LEU A 30 10.52 11.77 -6.91
CA LEU A 30 10.71 11.38 -5.51
C LEU A 30 11.71 12.27 -4.80
N GLU A 31 12.84 12.60 -5.44
CA GLU A 31 13.86 13.47 -4.86
C GLU A 31 13.34 14.90 -4.64
N LEU A 32 12.66 15.49 -5.64
CA LEU A 32 12.03 16.80 -5.50
C LEU A 32 10.94 16.81 -4.41
N GLY A 33 10.19 15.70 -4.31
CA GLY A 33 9.19 15.52 -3.24
C GLY A 33 9.81 15.57 -1.84
N ARG A 34 10.99 14.96 -1.64
CA ARG A 34 11.72 14.96 -0.37
C ARG A 34 12.12 16.35 0.09
N GLN A 35 12.42 17.25 -0.84
CA GLN A 35 12.78 18.66 -0.56
C GLN A 35 11.62 19.51 -0.07
N GLY A 36 10.46 18.93 0.23
CA GLY A 36 9.32 19.59 0.89
C GLY A 36 8.12 19.91 0.00
N GLY A 37 8.12 19.47 -1.27
CA GLY A 37 6.99 19.66 -2.20
C GLY A 37 6.02 18.48 -2.25
N SER A 38 4.70 18.75 -2.28
CA SER A 38 3.75 17.75 -2.76
C SER A 38 3.87 17.64 -4.29
N LEU A 39 3.42 16.54 -4.87
CA LEU A 39 3.42 16.36 -6.32
C LEU A 39 2.76 17.52 -7.06
N ALA A 40 1.72 18.10 -6.48
CA ALA A 40 1.00 19.23 -7.05
C ALA A 40 1.80 20.56 -7.07
N SER A 41 2.84 20.67 -6.25
CA SER A 41 3.73 21.86 -6.20
C SER A 41 4.96 21.73 -7.10
N ILE A 42 5.22 20.54 -7.62
CA ILE A 42 6.38 20.23 -8.47
C ILE A 42 5.96 20.35 -9.94
N SER A 43 6.71 21.11 -10.72
CA SER A 43 6.44 21.23 -12.15
C SER A 43 7.13 20.14 -12.95
N LEU A 44 6.52 19.76 -14.06
CA LEU A 44 7.10 18.87 -15.06
C LEU A 44 8.50 19.29 -15.51
N ARG A 45 8.73 20.63 -15.60
CA ARG A 45 10.04 21.16 -16.02
C ARG A 45 11.13 20.90 -14.97
N GLU A 46 10.77 20.99 -13.68
CA GLU A 46 11.67 20.66 -12.58
C GLU A 46 12.02 19.19 -12.59
N VAL A 47 11.03 18.30 -12.76
CA VAL A 47 11.26 16.85 -12.87
C VAL A 47 12.14 16.52 -14.07
N ALA A 48 11.89 17.09 -15.24
CA ALA A 48 12.71 16.85 -16.43
C ALA A 48 14.16 17.32 -16.24
N ARG A 49 14.35 18.49 -15.63
CA ARG A 49 15.66 19.05 -15.31
C ARG A 49 16.43 18.15 -14.32
N GLU A 50 15.77 17.72 -13.26
CA GLU A 50 16.34 16.83 -12.24
C GLU A 50 16.72 15.47 -12.83
N ALA A 51 15.90 14.93 -13.73
CA ALA A 51 16.16 13.70 -14.46
C ALA A 51 17.22 13.84 -15.57
N GLY A 52 17.78 15.04 -15.81
CA GLY A 52 18.76 15.30 -16.86
C GLY A 52 18.21 15.17 -18.28
N VAL A 53 16.91 15.39 -18.49
CA VAL A 53 16.28 15.28 -19.80
C VAL A 53 15.57 16.57 -20.22
N VAL A 54 15.36 16.74 -21.52
CA VAL A 54 14.57 17.86 -22.03
C VAL A 54 13.08 17.69 -21.72
N PRO A 55 12.30 18.74 -21.48
CA PRO A 55 10.87 18.64 -21.15
C PRO A 55 10.04 17.87 -22.18
N THR A 56 10.42 17.89 -23.44
CA THR A 56 9.75 17.10 -24.51
C THR A 56 9.94 15.59 -24.34
N ALA A 57 10.99 15.14 -23.66
CA ALA A 57 11.20 13.73 -23.34
C ALA A 57 10.21 13.24 -22.30
N PHE A 58 9.80 14.08 -21.35
CA PHE A 58 8.78 13.75 -20.36
C PHE A 58 7.47 13.28 -21.03
N TYR A 59 6.98 14.03 -22.01
CA TYR A 59 5.73 13.72 -22.71
C TYR A 59 5.74 12.41 -23.51
N ARG A 60 6.90 11.80 -23.72
CA ARG A 60 7.00 10.44 -24.29
C ARG A 60 6.70 9.34 -23.28
N HIS A 61 6.69 9.66 -22.00
CA HIS A 61 6.52 8.72 -20.89
C HIS A 61 5.26 8.97 -20.08
N PHE A 62 4.91 10.24 -19.86
CA PHE A 62 3.78 10.68 -19.04
C PHE A 62 3.10 11.88 -19.70
N ARG A 63 1.78 11.92 -19.66
CA ARG A 63 0.98 13.05 -20.19
C ARG A 63 1.10 14.27 -19.29
N ASP A 64 1.12 14.02 -18.00
CA ASP A 64 1.09 15.05 -16.95
C ASP A 64 1.71 14.52 -15.66
N MET A 65 1.75 15.37 -14.63
CA MET A 65 2.27 15.01 -13.31
C MET A 65 1.39 14.00 -12.58
N ASP A 66 0.09 13.98 -12.82
CA ASP A 66 -0.82 12.99 -12.22
C ASP A 66 -0.50 11.58 -12.75
N GLU A 67 -0.26 11.42 -14.04
CA GLU A 67 0.13 10.11 -14.61
C GLU A 67 1.47 9.62 -14.06
N LEU A 68 2.43 10.52 -13.86
CA LEU A 68 3.69 10.19 -13.20
C LEU A 68 3.46 9.75 -11.75
N GLY A 69 2.62 10.47 -11.00
CA GLY A 69 2.27 10.11 -9.63
C GLY A 69 1.54 8.77 -9.52
N LEU A 70 0.62 8.49 -10.44
CA LEU A 70 -0.05 7.18 -10.52
C LEU A 70 0.96 6.05 -10.77
N ALA A 71 1.93 6.27 -11.66
CA ALA A 71 2.96 5.29 -11.94
C ALA A 71 3.87 5.02 -10.72
N LEU A 72 4.16 6.03 -9.90
CA LEU A 72 4.88 5.86 -8.63
C LEU A 72 4.07 5.00 -7.64
N VAL A 73 2.78 5.28 -7.48
CA VAL A 73 1.90 4.47 -6.61
C VAL A 73 1.90 3.01 -7.07
N ASP A 74 1.69 2.78 -8.36
CA ASP A 74 1.61 1.42 -8.94
C ASP A 74 2.93 0.64 -8.74
N ASP A 75 4.09 1.26 -8.99
CA ASP A 75 5.40 0.58 -8.88
C ASP A 75 5.70 0.14 -7.45
N VAL A 76 5.50 1.02 -6.48
CA VAL A 76 5.74 0.73 -5.07
C VAL A 76 4.77 -0.32 -4.53
N CYS A 77 3.48 -0.17 -4.82
CA CYS A 77 2.46 -1.07 -4.31
C CYS A 77 2.53 -2.46 -4.95
N LEU A 78 2.93 -2.56 -6.24
CA LEU A 78 3.12 -3.84 -6.90
C LEU A 78 4.20 -4.68 -6.22
N ARG A 79 5.35 -4.08 -5.91
CA ARG A 79 6.46 -4.76 -5.22
C ARG A 79 6.07 -5.13 -3.79
N LEU A 80 5.40 -4.23 -3.08
CA LEU A 80 4.93 -4.51 -1.71
C LEU A 80 3.97 -5.70 -1.68
N ARG A 81 3.02 -5.78 -2.62
CA ARG A 81 2.10 -6.93 -2.74
C ARG A 81 2.85 -8.24 -2.90
N GLN A 82 3.88 -8.27 -3.74
CA GLN A 82 4.69 -9.46 -3.94
C GLN A 82 5.39 -9.89 -2.64
N ILE A 83 6.06 -8.98 -1.94
CA ILE A 83 6.75 -9.24 -0.68
C ILE A 83 5.79 -9.81 0.37
N ILE A 84 4.63 -9.19 0.54
CA ILE A 84 3.63 -9.63 1.53
C ILE A 84 3.04 -10.99 1.16
N ARG A 85 2.77 -11.26 -0.11
CA ARG A 85 2.30 -12.60 -0.55
C ARG A 85 3.33 -13.70 -0.28
N GLU A 86 4.60 -13.45 -0.58
CA GLU A 86 5.69 -14.40 -0.32
C GLU A 86 5.84 -14.66 1.17
N ALA A 87 5.80 -13.62 2.01
CA ALA A 87 5.86 -13.75 3.46
C ALA A 87 4.70 -14.57 4.02
N ARG A 88 3.47 -14.37 3.54
CA ARG A 88 2.29 -15.15 3.95
C ARG A 88 2.35 -16.59 3.44
N ALA A 89 2.78 -16.80 2.20
CA ALA A 89 2.88 -18.14 1.61
C ALA A 89 3.89 -19.04 2.36
N SER A 90 5.01 -18.47 2.79
CA SER A 90 6.07 -19.19 3.51
C SER A 90 5.66 -19.63 4.93
N ALA A 91 4.59 -19.06 5.49
CA ALA A 91 4.20 -19.25 6.88
C ALA A 91 2.73 -19.74 7.05
N ARG A 92 2.14 -20.36 6.03
CA ARG A 92 0.73 -20.80 6.02
C ARG A 92 0.29 -21.63 7.24
N ASN A 93 1.17 -22.46 7.77
CA ASN A 93 0.87 -23.35 8.90
C ASN A 93 1.32 -22.79 10.26
N ALA A 94 1.80 -21.54 10.30
CA ALA A 94 2.34 -20.90 11.50
C ALA A 94 1.91 -19.42 11.53
N PRO A 95 0.69 -19.11 12.00
CA PRO A 95 0.14 -17.74 11.96
C PRO A 95 1.05 -16.69 12.60
N ASP A 96 1.69 -17.00 13.71
CA ASP A 96 2.62 -16.09 14.37
C ASP A 96 3.88 -15.82 13.54
N ALA A 97 4.41 -16.84 12.87
CA ALA A 97 5.53 -16.68 11.95
C ALA A 97 5.12 -15.85 10.71
N ALA A 98 3.87 -15.99 10.24
CA ALA A 98 3.33 -15.17 9.16
C ALA A 98 3.26 -13.68 9.54
N ILE A 99 2.80 -13.37 10.74
CA ILE A 99 2.79 -12.00 11.26
C ILE A 99 4.22 -11.44 11.30
N GLN A 100 5.15 -12.17 11.91
CA GLN A 100 6.52 -11.73 12.07
C GLN A 100 7.22 -11.52 10.72
N SER A 101 7.10 -12.46 9.79
CA SER A 101 7.74 -12.36 8.46
C SER A 101 7.13 -11.24 7.62
N SER A 102 5.80 -11.05 7.66
CA SER A 102 5.14 -9.97 6.95
C SER A 102 5.55 -8.60 7.48
N VAL A 103 5.59 -8.41 8.82
CA VAL A 103 6.01 -7.12 9.41
C VAL A 103 7.48 -6.84 9.12
N ARG A 104 8.37 -7.82 9.29
CA ARG A 104 9.81 -7.63 8.99
C ARG A 104 10.05 -7.36 7.50
N GLY A 105 9.37 -8.08 6.61
CA GLY A 105 9.46 -7.83 5.17
C GLY A 105 8.97 -6.43 4.79
N PHE A 106 7.87 -5.98 5.41
CA PHE A 106 7.37 -4.63 5.23
C PHE A 106 8.36 -3.57 5.73
N VAL A 107 8.89 -3.71 6.96
CA VAL A 107 9.88 -2.79 7.54
C VAL A 107 11.12 -2.70 6.64
N ALA A 108 11.69 -3.83 6.26
CA ALA A 108 12.86 -3.86 5.38
C ALA A 108 12.58 -3.16 4.02
N TYR A 109 11.36 -3.33 3.47
CA TYR A 109 10.99 -2.70 2.23
C TYR A 109 10.77 -1.19 2.37
N VAL A 110 10.16 -0.73 3.47
CA VAL A 110 10.01 0.72 3.78
C VAL A 110 11.37 1.38 3.86
N LEU A 111 12.29 0.83 4.67
CA LEU A 111 13.63 1.39 4.87
C LEU A 111 14.50 1.35 3.61
N ALA A 112 14.35 0.34 2.76
CA ALA A 112 15.03 0.30 1.46
C ALA A 112 14.43 1.27 0.42
N ASN A 113 13.23 1.82 0.66
CA ASN A 113 12.50 2.66 -0.29
C ASN A 113 11.89 3.90 0.39
N GLU A 114 12.57 4.50 1.35
CA GLU A 114 12.07 5.60 2.19
C GLU A 114 11.42 6.72 1.37
N ARG A 115 12.09 7.20 0.32
CA ARG A 115 11.57 8.27 -0.56
C ARG A 115 10.20 7.95 -1.16
N ALA A 116 10.00 6.69 -1.55
CA ALA A 116 8.75 6.25 -2.12
C ALA A 116 7.63 6.19 -1.07
N PHE A 117 7.96 5.78 0.16
CA PHE A 117 7.00 5.75 1.26
C PHE A 117 6.71 7.15 1.81
N GLU A 118 7.68 8.06 1.85
CA GLU A 118 7.44 9.49 2.11
C GLU A 118 6.46 10.08 1.09
N PHE A 119 6.66 9.79 -0.20
CA PHE A 119 5.73 10.18 -1.25
C PHE A 119 4.32 9.63 -1.00
N LEU A 120 4.16 8.32 -0.79
CA LEU A 120 2.86 7.70 -0.54
C LEU A 120 2.16 8.27 0.69
N THR A 121 2.88 8.48 1.78
CA THR A 121 2.36 9.03 3.04
C THR A 121 1.87 10.46 2.85
N ARG A 122 2.63 11.28 2.12
CA ARG A 122 2.27 12.66 1.80
C ARG A 122 1.09 12.73 0.85
N GLU A 123 1.13 11.97 -0.23
CA GLU A 123 0.08 12.01 -1.26
C GLU A 123 -1.22 11.32 -0.85
N ARG A 124 -1.23 10.54 0.22
CA ARG A 124 -2.47 10.04 0.84
C ARG A 124 -3.45 11.17 1.18
N PHE A 125 -2.92 12.34 1.51
CA PHE A 125 -3.69 13.57 1.81
C PHE A 125 -3.34 14.72 0.86
N GLY A 126 -2.59 14.44 -0.21
CA GLY A 126 -2.10 15.41 -1.18
C GLY A 126 -3.20 16.09 -1.99
N ALA A 127 -2.82 17.15 -2.70
CA ALA A 127 -3.76 17.94 -3.51
C ALA A 127 -4.21 17.23 -4.79
N SER A 128 -3.35 16.36 -5.38
CA SER A 128 -3.72 15.58 -6.56
C SER A 128 -4.81 14.55 -6.23
N ARG A 129 -6.04 14.82 -6.70
CA ARG A 129 -7.17 13.91 -6.49
C ARG A 129 -6.95 12.52 -7.12
N PRO A 130 -6.44 12.39 -8.37
CA PRO A 130 -6.16 11.08 -8.96
C PRO A 130 -5.18 10.26 -8.14
N VAL A 131 -4.06 10.84 -7.71
CA VAL A 131 -3.02 10.16 -6.92
C VAL A 131 -3.55 9.77 -5.53
N ARG A 132 -4.24 10.70 -4.84
CA ARG A 132 -4.87 10.42 -3.54
C ARG A 132 -5.87 9.25 -3.62
N GLN A 133 -6.68 9.20 -4.69
CA GLN A 133 -7.62 8.11 -4.92
C GLN A 133 -6.90 6.79 -5.23
N ALA A 134 -5.77 6.84 -5.94
CA ALA A 134 -4.96 5.65 -6.21
C ALA A 134 -4.40 5.08 -4.92
N VAL A 135 -3.79 5.89 -4.05
CA VAL A 135 -3.29 5.45 -2.74
C VAL A 135 -4.42 4.85 -1.89
N ALA A 136 -5.58 5.50 -1.82
CA ALA A 136 -6.74 4.98 -1.09
C ALA A 136 -7.25 3.64 -1.66
N ARG A 137 -7.20 3.46 -2.98
CA ARG A 137 -7.57 2.20 -3.65
C ARG A 137 -6.59 1.09 -3.31
N GLU A 138 -5.29 1.37 -3.30
CA GLU A 138 -4.28 0.39 -2.92
C GLU A 138 -4.44 -0.07 -1.47
N ILE A 139 -4.71 0.84 -0.54
CA ILE A 139 -4.99 0.50 0.87
C ILE A 139 -6.18 -0.47 0.95
N ARG A 140 -7.30 -0.17 0.28
CA ARG A 140 -8.45 -1.07 0.23
C ARG A 140 -8.13 -2.43 -0.42
N TYR A 141 -7.27 -2.44 -1.43
CA TYR A 141 -6.82 -3.67 -2.06
C TYR A 141 -6.06 -4.57 -1.09
N PHE A 142 -5.13 -4.00 -0.30
CA PHE A 142 -4.41 -4.75 0.74
C PHE A 142 -5.36 -5.31 1.82
N SER A 143 -6.35 -4.53 2.25
CA SER A 143 -7.38 -5.00 3.18
C SER A 143 -8.19 -6.14 2.59
N GLY A 144 -8.63 -6.04 1.35
CA GLY A 144 -9.41 -7.07 0.66
C GLY A 144 -8.62 -8.37 0.43
N GLU A 145 -7.34 -8.30 0.06
CA GLU A 145 -6.48 -9.48 -0.03
C GLU A 145 -6.32 -10.16 1.33
N LEU A 146 -6.05 -9.39 2.39
CA LEU A 146 -5.93 -9.94 3.74
C LEU A 146 -7.24 -10.58 4.21
N ALA A 147 -8.38 -9.91 4.01
CA ALA A 147 -9.68 -10.48 4.34
C ALA A 147 -9.94 -11.80 3.61
N SER A 148 -9.56 -11.89 2.34
CA SER A 148 -9.69 -13.13 1.55
C SER A 148 -8.81 -14.25 2.11
N ASP A 149 -7.58 -13.94 2.53
CA ASP A 149 -6.69 -14.91 3.15
C ASP A 149 -7.20 -15.38 4.52
N LEU A 150 -7.78 -14.47 5.30
CA LEU A 150 -8.32 -14.79 6.62
C LEU A 150 -9.55 -15.71 6.54
N ARG A 151 -10.45 -15.51 5.58
CA ARG A 151 -11.70 -16.26 5.43
C ARG A 151 -11.52 -17.78 5.27
N VAL A 152 -10.35 -18.23 4.84
CA VAL A 152 -10.08 -19.66 4.61
C VAL A 152 -9.57 -20.41 5.86
N ALA A 153 -9.26 -19.69 6.94
CA ALA A 153 -8.66 -20.28 8.15
C ALA A 153 -9.49 -19.99 9.41
N PRO A 154 -9.63 -20.98 10.35
CA PRO A 154 -10.21 -20.70 11.66
C PRO A 154 -9.37 -19.68 12.45
N PRO A 155 -9.98 -18.83 13.29
CA PRO A 155 -11.42 -18.76 13.59
C PRO A 155 -12.24 -17.92 12.57
N PHE A 156 -11.58 -17.27 11.61
CA PHE A 156 -12.18 -16.28 10.69
C PHE A 156 -13.16 -16.91 9.70
N SER A 157 -13.01 -18.20 9.36
CA SER A 157 -13.92 -18.91 8.46
C SER A 157 -15.34 -19.04 9.01
N ALA A 158 -15.53 -18.88 10.32
CA ALA A 158 -16.84 -18.87 10.98
C ALA A 158 -17.35 -17.45 11.30
N MET A 159 -16.57 -16.41 10.99
CA MET A 159 -16.87 -15.01 11.29
C MET A 159 -17.73 -14.41 10.15
N PRO A 160 -18.68 -13.49 10.43
CA PRO A 160 -19.34 -12.69 9.40
C PRO A 160 -18.36 -11.98 8.50
N GLY A 161 -18.70 -11.84 7.20
CA GLY A 161 -17.80 -11.24 6.21
C GLY A 161 -17.37 -9.83 6.57
N ASP A 162 -18.28 -9.01 7.05
CA ASP A 162 -18.03 -7.62 7.45
C ASP A 162 -17.06 -7.53 8.64
N ASP A 163 -17.14 -8.47 9.59
CA ASP A 163 -16.24 -8.54 10.74
C ASP A 163 -14.83 -8.95 10.30
N VAL A 164 -14.70 -9.86 9.32
CA VAL A 164 -13.39 -10.21 8.74
C VAL A 164 -12.77 -9.03 8.02
N GLU A 165 -13.56 -8.27 7.27
CA GLU A 165 -13.11 -7.04 6.62
C GLU A 165 -12.66 -5.99 7.63
N MET A 166 -13.40 -5.81 8.71
CA MET A 166 -13.02 -4.91 9.81
C MET A 166 -11.67 -5.32 10.43
N VAL A 167 -11.44 -6.61 10.68
CA VAL A 167 -10.16 -7.11 11.21
C VAL A 167 -9.03 -6.82 10.21
N ALA A 168 -9.25 -7.08 8.92
CA ALA A 168 -8.25 -6.81 7.88
C ALA A 168 -7.91 -5.31 7.81
N ASP A 169 -8.92 -4.44 7.89
CA ASP A 169 -8.72 -2.99 7.92
C ASP A 169 -7.91 -2.55 9.15
N LEU A 170 -8.20 -3.08 10.33
CA LEU A 170 -7.43 -2.78 11.55
C LEU A 170 -5.96 -3.16 11.40
N VAL A 171 -5.67 -4.33 10.81
CA VAL A 171 -4.31 -4.80 10.55
C VAL A 171 -3.60 -3.85 9.58
N VAL A 172 -4.22 -3.53 8.44
CA VAL A 172 -3.62 -2.67 7.41
C VAL A 172 -3.38 -1.26 7.96
N HIS A 173 -4.32 -0.68 8.70
CA HIS A 173 -4.14 0.64 9.32
C HIS A 173 -3.06 0.64 10.41
N THR A 174 -2.92 -0.43 11.18
CA THR A 174 -1.81 -0.58 12.14
C THR A 174 -0.46 -0.57 11.42
N VAL A 175 -0.33 -1.28 10.30
CA VAL A 175 0.89 -1.30 9.48
C VAL A 175 1.16 0.06 8.81
N LEU A 176 0.13 0.77 8.37
CA LEU A 176 0.28 2.13 7.82
C LEU A 176 0.80 3.13 8.87
N ASN A 177 0.34 3.03 10.12
CA ASN A 177 0.86 3.87 11.19
C ASN A 177 2.34 3.57 11.51
N LEU A 178 2.74 2.31 11.41
CA LEU A 178 4.14 1.90 11.51
C LEU A 178 5.04 2.62 10.49
N THR A 179 4.53 2.88 9.28
CA THR A 179 5.29 3.59 8.24
C THR A 179 5.71 4.99 8.70
N ALA A 180 4.80 5.73 9.34
CA ALA A 180 5.10 7.06 9.84
C ALA A 180 6.21 7.02 10.91
N ASP A 181 6.12 6.09 11.86
CA ASP A 181 7.15 5.90 12.89
C ASP A 181 8.51 5.54 12.30
N LEU A 182 8.54 4.73 11.21
CA LEU A 182 9.79 4.34 10.53
C LEU A 182 10.42 5.50 9.76
N LEU A 183 9.61 6.32 9.08
CA LEU A 183 10.10 7.48 8.31
C LEU A 183 10.62 8.62 9.22
N GLU A 184 10.20 8.65 10.49
CA GLU A 184 10.74 9.56 11.51
C GLU A 184 12.06 9.08 12.10
N LEU A 185 12.47 7.82 11.84
CA LEU A 185 13.77 7.32 12.25
C LEU A 185 14.87 7.99 11.42
N GLY A 186 15.81 8.63 12.08
CA GLY A 186 17.05 9.01 11.43
C GLY A 186 17.94 7.79 11.13
N GLU A 187 18.93 7.96 10.26
CA GLU A 187 19.90 6.91 9.95
C GLU A 187 20.60 6.38 11.22
N GLY A 188 20.86 5.08 11.26
CA GLY A 188 21.70 4.45 12.28
C GLY A 188 21.03 4.23 13.64
N GLN A 189 19.70 4.06 13.71
CA GLN A 189 18.97 3.77 14.94
C GLN A 189 18.40 2.33 15.02
N PRO A 190 19.21 1.27 14.96
CA PRO A 190 18.74 -0.11 14.87
C PRO A 190 17.94 -0.56 16.11
N VAL A 191 18.25 -0.01 17.28
CA VAL A 191 17.51 -0.32 18.52
C VAL A 191 16.08 0.19 18.44
N ARG A 192 15.90 1.41 17.95
CA ARG A 192 14.57 2.02 17.83
C ARG A 192 13.75 1.37 16.71
N GLU A 193 14.39 1.00 15.61
CA GLU A 193 13.77 0.19 14.54
C GLU A 193 13.25 -1.14 15.10
N HIS A 194 14.07 -1.83 15.92
CA HIS A 194 13.67 -3.08 16.56
C HIS A 194 12.47 -2.89 17.49
N GLU A 195 12.47 -1.83 18.30
CA GLU A 195 11.36 -1.50 19.21
C GLU A 195 10.06 -1.23 18.46
N ILE A 196 10.11 -0.44 17.38
CA ILE A 196 8.96 -0.13 16.53
C ILE A 196 8.42 -1.42 15.89
N THR A 197 9.31 -2.25 15.34
CA THR A 197 8.96 -3.53 14.73
C THR A 197 8.31 -4.48 15.74
N ALA A 198 8.90 -4.61 16.92
CA ALA A 198 8.38 -5.47 17.99
C ALA A 198 7.01 -4.99 18.48
N ARG A 199 6.81 -3.68 18.60
CA ARG A 199 5.52 -3.07 18.97
C ARG A 199 4.46 -3.40 17.92
N ALA A 200 4.75 -3.25 16.63
CA ALA A 200 3.82 -3.58 15.57
C ALA A 200 3.42 -5.06 15.59
N ILE A 201 4.36 -5.98 15.78
CA ILE A 201 4.08 -7.41 15.92
C ILE A 201 3.14 -7.67 17.11
N LYS A 202 3.38 -7.02 18.26
CA LYS A 202 2.50 -7.14 19.44
C LYS A 202 1.08 -6.62 19.18
N GLN A 203 0.96 -5.49 18.48
CA GLN A 203 -0.35 -4.93 18.10
C GLN A 203 -1.12 -5.87 17.18
N LEU A 204 -0.47 -6.43 16.15
CA LEU A 204 -1.13 -7.39 15.26
C LEU A 204 -1.54 -8.67 16.00
N ARG A 205 -0.69 -9.21 16.89
CA ARG A 205 -1.05 -10.34 17.74
C ARG A 205 -2.28 -10.03 18.59
N LEU A 206 -2.35 -8.84 19.18
CA LEU A 206 -3.50 -8.41 19.97
C LEU A 206 -4.78 -8.36 19.15
N ILE A 207 -4.71 -7.81 17.92
CA ILE A 207 -5.84 -7.79 16.99
C ILE A 207 -6.32 -9.20 16.68
N PHE A 208 -5.41 -10.12 16.33
CA PHE A 208 -5.78 -11.50 15.99
C PHE A 208 -6.30 -12.30 17.21
N LEU A 209 -5.73 -12.09 18.40
CA LEU A 209 -6.24 -12.69 19.65
C LEU A 209 -7.63 -12.16 20.00
N GLY A 210 -7.85 -10.84 19.86
CA GLY A 210 -9.16 -10.24 20.05
C GLY A 210 -10.20 -10.76 19.07
N ALA A 211 -9.82 -10.85 17.79
CA ALA A 211 -10.68 -11.39 16.74
C ALA A 211 -11.06 -12.85 17.00
N ALA A 212 -10.14 -13.67 17.53
CA ALA A 212 -10.43 -15.07 17.87
C ALA A 212 -11.47 -15.23 18.99
N GLN A 213 -11.65 -14.20 19.82
CA GLN A 213 -12.64 -14.15 20.91
C GLN A 213 -13.87 -13.30 20.55
N TRP A 214 -13.86 -12.70 19.37
CA TRP A 214 -14.91 -11.81 18.92
C TRP A 214 -16.25 -12.54 18.80
N ARG A 215 -17.27 -12.00 19.45
CA ARG A 215 -18.66 -12.45 19.34
C ARG A 215 -19.47 -11.30 18.76
N PRO A 216 -19.90 -11.40 17.51
CA PRO A 216 -20.73 -10.35 16.92
C PRO A 216 -21.97 -10.15 17.79
N GLU A 217 -22.26 -8.91 18.14
CA GLU A 217 -23.51 -8.58 18.84
C GLU A 217 -24.68 -9.08 18.00
N ARG A 218 -25.50 -9.96 18.56
CA ARG A 218 -26.78 -10.34 18.00
C ARG A 218 -27.77 -9.19 18.21
N GLY A 219 -27.59 -8.11 17.46
CA GLY A 219 -28.42 -6.92 17.54
C GLY A 219 -28.47 -6.26 16.18
N ALA A 220 -29.43 -6.68 15.36
CA ALA A 220 -29.85 -5.83 14.26
C ALA A 220 -30.24 -4.46 14.84
N VAL A 221 -29.56 -3.41 14.44
CA VAL A 221 -30.09 -2.05 14.56
C VAL A 221 -31.42 -2.10 13.82
N PRO A 222 -32.58 -1.92 14.50
CA PRO A 222 -33.84 -1.91 13.79
C PRO A 222 -33.80 -0.80 12.74
N PRO A 223 -34.32 -1.02 11.51
CA PRO A 223 -34.37 0.03 10.51
C PRO A 223 -35.04 1.26 11.10
N PRO A 224 -34.60 2.48 10.80
CA PRO A 224 -35.26 3.68 11.29
C PRO A 224 -36.75 3.60 10.96
N ALA A 225 -37.58 3.84 11.96
CA ALA A 225 -39.03 3.82 11.81
C ALA A 225 -39.41 4.72 10.63
N ALA A 226 -40.19 4.18 9.69
CA ALA A 226 -40.72 4.95 8.57
C ALA A 226 -41.45 6.19 9.11
N PRO A 227 -41.23 7.39 8.54
CA PRO A 227 -41.95 8.60 8.98
C PRO A 227 -43.46 8.34 8.88
N GLY A 228 -44.13 8.60 10.01
CA GLY A 228 -45.52 8.24 10.22
C GLY A 228 -46.43 8.69 9.11
N ALA A 229 -47.32 7.80 8.69
CA ALA A 229 -48.49 8.11 7.86
C ALA A 229 -49.34 9.17 8.58
N PRO A 230 -49.86 10.17 7.86
CA PRO A 230 -50.75 11.17 8.47
C PRO A 230 -52.00 10.50 9.01
N SER A 231 -52.24 10.70 10.31
CA SER A 231 -53.47 10.25 10.96
C SER A 231 -54.66 11.01 10.35
N GLY A 232 -55.40 10.34 9.48
CA GLY A 232 -56.75 10.80 9.11
C GLY A 232 -57.64 10.80 10.36
N ARG A 233 -58.15 11.95 10.70
CA ARG A 233 -59.31 12.08 11.61
C ARG A 233 -60.60 12.12 10.80
N PRO A 234 -61.68 11.59 11.36
CA PRO A 234 -63.01 11.55 10.75
C PRO A 234 -63.66 12.92 10.65
#